data_a9ae2fcf348b3154695ad986abd43b2b
#
_entry.id   a9ae2fcf348b3154695ad986abd43b2b
#
_cell.length_a   1.000
_cell.length_b   1.000
_cell.length_c   1.000
_cell.angle_alpha   90.00
_cell.angle_beta   90.00
_cell.angle_gamma   90.00
#
_symmetry.space_group_name_H-M   'P 1'
#
loop_
_entity.id
_entity.type
_entity.pdbx_description
1 polymer ?
#
loop_
_entity_poly.entity_id
_entity_poly.type
_entity_poly.pdbx_seq_one_letter_code
_entity_poly.pdbx_strand_id
1 'polypeptide(L)'
;MNRIEFIGNALFIPYFLIGVGMLINVRLLFTGGQIIWVAAVITIFGTLGKALAAYISSVALRLPWTSGNMMFGLTSAHAAGAIAILMTGMKLASPGGVSMIDDTLLNGVVLMILFTCVISTIVTDRAAQQIVFRDKEYAPKNPSKDNEKILVPVKYPEYADQLMSMAFMMRNPKLKTPIVGLNVVYDDA
;
A
#
# COMPACT_ATOMS: atom_id res chain seq x y z
N MET A 1 -11.26 -0.54 14.26
CA MET A 1 -11.25 0.37 13.09
C MET A 1 -11.43 1.80 13.60
N ASN A 2 -10.50 2.68 13.31
CA ASN A 2 -10.57 4.06 13.78
C ASN A 2 -11.72 4.78 13.03
N ARG A 3 -12.59 5.50 13.76
CA ARG A 3 -13.76 6.20 13.17
C ARG A 3 -13.35 7.19 12.08
N ILE A 4 -12.19 7.81 12.22
CA ILE A 4 -11.62 8.75 11.25
C ILE A 4 -11.22 8.02 9.95
N GLU A 5 -10.62 6.84 10.06
CA GLU A 5 -10.25 6.00 8.92
C GLU A 5 -11.49 5.53 8.13
N PHE A 6 -12.54 5.16 8.85
CA PHE A 6 -13.81 4.78 8.24
C PHE A 6 -14.42 5.93 7.42
N ILE A 7 -14.50 7.15 8.00
CA ILE A 7 -15.03 8.34 7.31
C ILE A 7 -14.15 8.69 6.10
N GLY A 8 -12.83 8.62 6.26
CA GLY A 8 -11.88 8.83 5.15
C GLY A 8 -12.15 7.91 3.97
N ASN A 9 -12.23 6.62 4.23
CA ASN A 9 -12.42 5.60 3.19
C ASN A 9 -13.83 5.59 2.61
N ALA A 10 -14.86 5.82 3.43
CA ALA A 10 -16.25 5.73 2.99
C ALA A 10 -16.76 6.99 2.26
N LEU A 11 -16.25 8.17 2.61
CA LEU A 11 -16.76 9.44 2.09
C LEU A 11 -15.71 10.22 1.30
N PHE A 12 -14.55 10.51 1.90
CA PHE A 12 -13.59 11.42 1.28
C PHE A 12 -12.90 10.82 0.06
N ILE A 13 -12.52 9.55 0.08
CA ILE A 13 -11.84 8.91 -1.05
C ILE A 13 -12.76 8.79 -2.27
N PRO A 14 -14.01 8.27 -2.18
CA PRO A 14 -14.90 8.22 -3.33
C PRO A 14 -15.25 9.60 -3.87
N TYR A 15 -15.52 10.58 -3.01
CA TYR A 15 -15.83 11.94 -3.43
C TYR A 15 -14.66 12.58 -4.17
N PHE A 16 -13.43 12.40 -3.66
CA PHE A 16 -12.22 12.88 -4.30
C PHE A 16 -12.00 12.22 -5.67
N LEU A 17 -12.16 10.89 -5.76
CA LEU A 17 -12.00 10.16 -7.03
C LEU A 17 -12.99 10.59 -8.09
N ILE A 18 -14.26 10.82 -7.71
CA ILE A 18 -15.29 11.35 -8.62
C ILE A 18 -14.88 12.75 -9.08
N GLY A 19 -14.50 13.63 -8.16
CA GLY A 19 -14.08 14.99 -8.50
C GLY A 19 -12.89 15.02 -9.46
N VAL A 20 -11.90 14.17 -9.24
CA VAL A 20 -10.74 14.02 -10.14
C VAL A 20 -11.18 13.46 -11.49
N GLY A 21 -12.05 12.43 -11.49
CA GLY A 21 -12.56 11.84 -12.73
C GLY A 21 -13.30 12.83 -13.62
N MET A 22 -13.98 13.80 -13.03
CA MET A 22 -14.67 14.88 -13.79
C MET A 22 -13.73 15.89 -14.42
N LEU A 23 -12.49 16.02 -13.91
CA LEU A 23 -11.48 16.93 -14.47
C LEU A 23 -10.77 16.33 -15.70
N ILE A 24 -10.88 15.03 -15.89
CA ILE A 24 -10.19 14.33 -16.98
C ILE A 24 -10.96 14.50 -18.28
N ASN A 25 -10.38 15.15 -19.26
CA ASN A 25 -10.92 15.18 -20.61
C ASN A 25 -10.39 13.99 -21.42
N VAL A 26 -11.12 12.87 -21.34
CA VAL A 26 -10.76 11.61 -22.02
C VAL A 26 -10.57 11.79 -23.53
N ARG A 27 -11.29 12.72 -24.16
CA ARG A 27 -11.20 12.98 -25.59
C ARG A 27 -9.82 13.54 -25.98
N LEU A 28 -9.24 14.38 -25.13
CA LEU A 28 -7.90 14.94 -25.35
C LEU A 28 -6.78 13.89 -25.26
N LEU A 29 -6.99 12.80 -24.50
CA LEU A 29 -6.02 11.71 -24.41
C LEU A 29 -5.85 10.98 -25.75
N PHE A 30 -6.90 10.92 -26.57
CA PHE A 30 -6.85 10.22 -27.87
C PHE A 30 -6.45 11.14 -29.04
N THR A 31 -6.57 12.46 -28.90
CA THR A 31 -6.33 13.40 -29.99
C THR A 31 -5.01 14.17 -29.89
N GLY A 32 -4.36 14.14 -28.73
CA GLY A 32 -3.20 15.01 -28.45
C GLY A 32 -1.88 14.26 -28.31
N GLY A 33 -1.12 14.08 -29.42
CA GLY A 33 0.25 13.54 -29.35
C GLY A 33 1.17 14.32 -28.41
N GLN A 34 0.94 15.63 -28.26
CA GLN A 34 1.72 16.48 -27.34
C GLN A 34 1.46 16.14 -25.87
N ILE A 35 0.22 15.81 -25.49
CA ILE A 35 -0.12 15.40 -24.12
C ILE A 35 0.58 14.10 -23.73
N ILE A 36 0.66 13.15 -24.66
CA ILE A 36 1.36 11.88 -24.44
C ILE A 36 2.85 12.10 -24.23
N TRP A 37 3.48 13.01 -24.98
CA TRP A 37 4.87 13.39 -24.79
C TRP A 37 5.12 14.03 -23.43
N VAL A 38 4.31 14.98 -23.04
CA VAL A 38 4.39 15.63 -21.72
C VAL A 38 4.20 14.60 -20.61
N ALA A 39 3.19 13.74 -20.70
CA ALA A 39 2.96 12.66 -19.75
C ALA A 39 4.16 11.70 -19.67
N ALA A 40 4.73 11.30 -20.80
CA ALA A 40 5.88 10.39 -20.82
C ALA A 40 7.10 11.02 -20.15
N VAL A 41 7.43 12.27 -20.47
CA VAL A 41 8.57 12.98 -19.87
C VAL A 41 8.38 13.09 -18.34
N ILE A 42 7.22 13.58 -17.88
CA ILE A 42 6.95 13.74 -16.46
C ILE A 42 6.97 12.37 -15.74
N THR A 43 6.40 11.34 -16.36
CA THR A 43 6.40 9.98 -15.79
C THR A 43 7.82 9.44 -15.65
N ILE A 44 8.64 9.55 -16.69
CA ILE A 44 10.02 9.03 -16.68
C ILE A 44 10.84 9.76 -15.60
N PHE A 45 10.87 11.08 -15.61
CA PHE A 45 11.67 11.83 -14.64
C PHE A 45 11.15 11.67 -13.21
N GLY A 46 9.83 11.66 -13.00
CA GLY A 46 9.23 11.47 -11.69
C GLY A 46 9.48 10.05 -11.12
N THR A 47 9.40 9.02 -11.96
CA THR A 47 9.66 7.64 -11.53
C THR A 47 11.15 7.35 -11.35
N LEU A 48 12.03 7.91 -12.21
CA LEU A 48 13.49 7.76 -12.07
C LEU A 48 13.99 8.30 -10.73
N GLY A 49 13.55 9.50 -10.33
CA GLY A 49 13.94 10.07 -9.04
C GLY A 49 13.56 9.18 -7.86
N LYS A 50 12.34 8.64 -7.87
CA LYS A 50 11.86 7.72 -6.84
C LYS A 50 12.56 6.36 -6.87
N ALA A 51 12.85 5.84 -8.07
CA ALA A 51 13.59 4.60 -8.24
C ALA A 51 15.02 4.75 -7.66
N LEU A 52 15.71 5.82 -8.02
CA LEU A 52 17.03 6.11 -7.49
C LEU A 52 17.01 6.21 -5.96
N ALA A 53 16.06 6.96 -5.40
CA ALA A 53 15.92 7.08 -3.94
C ALA A 53 15.68 5.72 -3.26
N ALA A 54 14.76 4.90 -3.79
CA ALA A 54 14.44 3.60 -3.23
C ALA A 54 15.62 2.62 -3.29
N TYR A 55 16.33 2.56 -4.42
CA TYR A 55 17.47 1.65 -4.58
C TYR A 55 18.71 2.13 -3.81
N ILE A 56 18.99 3.42 -3.78
CA ILE A 56 20.08 3.99 -2.96
C ILE A 56 19.82 3.70 -1.48
N SER A 57 18.59 3.92 -1.00
CA SER A 57 18.21 3.61 0.39
C SER A 57 18.34 2.12 0.68
N SER A 58 17.93 1.25 -0.24
CA SER A 58 18.06 -0.19 -0.09
C SER A 58 19.51 -0.64 0.03
N VAL A 59 20.40 -0.08 -0.79
CA VAL A 59 21.85 -0.37 -0.74
C VAL A 59 22.48 0.19 0.54
N ALA A 60 22.17 1.43 0.91
CA ALA A 60 22.70 2.08 2.11
C ALA A 60 22.32 1.33 3.40
N LEU A 61 21.11 0.78 3.46
CA LEU A 61 20.61 -0.01 4.58
C LEU A 61 20.96 -1.50 4.47
N ARG A 62 21.72 -1.92 3.44
CA ARG A 62 22.08 -3.32 3.15
C ARG A 62 20.86 -4.25 3.10
N LEU A 63 19.75 -3.77 2.57
CA LEU A 63 18.53 -4.54 2.41
C LEU A 63 18.61 -5.39 1.13
N PRO A 64 17.90 -6.52 1.07
CA PRO A 64 17.82 -7.33 -0.14
C PRO A 64 17.13 -6.54 -1.26
N TRP A 65 17.47 -6.85 -2.51
CA TRP A 65 16.93 -6.19 -3.70
C TRP A 65 15.40 -6.18 -3.76
N THR A 66 14.78 -7.23 -3.23
CA THR A 66 13.31 -7.35 -3.13
C THR A 66 12.70 -6.26 -2.26
N SER A 67 13.41 -5.85 -1.18
CA SER A 67 12.97 -4.73 -0.33
C SER A 67 13.07 -3.41 -1.07
N GLY A 68 14.10 -3.22 -1.91
CA GLY A 68 14.21 -2.05 -2.80
C GLY A 68 13.05 -1.95 -3.78
N ASN A 69 12.66 -3.07 -4.40
CA ASN A 69 11.49 -3.13 -5.27
C ASN A 69 10.19 -2.81 -4.52
N MET A 70 10.05 -3.30 -3.29
CA MET A 70 8.91 -2.98 -2.44
C MET A 70 8.84 -1.50 -2.09
N MET A 71 9.98 -0.90 -1.71
CA MET A 71 10.08 0.53 -1.43
C MET A 71 9.75 1.37 -2.66
N PHE A 72 10.30 1.01 -3.82
CA PHE A 72 9.99 1.68 -5.09
C PHE A 72 8.50 1.54 -5.42
N GLY A 73 7.95 0.34 -5.37
CA GLY A 73 6.54 0.09 -5.66
C GLY A 73 5.62 0.95 -4.81
N LEU A 74 5.81 0.96 -3.49
CA LEU A 74 4.98 1.74 -2.55
C LEU A 74 5.12 3.25 -2.72
N THR A 75 6.29 3.75 -3.15
CA THR A 75 6.54 5.19 -3.26
C THR A 75 6.33 5.74 -4.66
N SER A 76 6.31 4.91 -5.70
CA SER A 76 6.25 5.35 -7.10
C SER A 76 4.88 5.89 -7.51
N ALA A 77 3.80 5.45 -6.88
CA ALA A 77 2.47 5.96 -7.17
C ALA A 77 2.39 7.46 -6.90
N HIS A 78 1.92 8.19 -7.90
CA HIS A 78 1.50 9.57 -7.75
C HIS A 78 -0.02 9.58 -7.59
N ALA A 79 -0.52 10.36 -6.64
CA ALA A 79 -1.94 10.35 -6.31
C ALA A 79 -2.44 11.78 -6.02
N ALA A 80 -3.35 11.90 -5.07
CA ALA A 80 -4.04 13.12 -4.68
C ALA A 80 -3.15 14.35 -4.52
N GLY A 81 -1.93 14.18 -3.99
CA GLY A 81 -1.00 15.29 -3.78
C GLY A 81 -0.57 15.97 -5.09
N ALA A 82 -0.31 15.20 -6.14
CA ALA A 82 0.05 15.74 -7.45
C ALA A 82 -1.10 16.58 -8.04
N ILE A 83 -2.33 16.09 -7.92
CA ILE A 83 -3.52 16.81 -8.40
C ILE A 83 -3.77 18.06 -7.58
N ALA A 84 -3.64 18.00 -6.25
CA ALA A 84 -3.84 19.15 -5.38
C ALA A 84 -2.84 20.29 -5.69
N ILE A 85 -1.57 19.94 -5.90
CA ILE A 85 -0.54 20.92 -6.31
C ILE A 85 -0.89 21.53 -7.67
N LEU A 86 -1.28 20.69 -8.63
CA LEU A 86 -1.65 21.13 -9.96
C LEU A 86 -2.87 22.07 -9.95
N MET A 87 -3.93 21.71 -9.23
CA MET A 87 -5.12 22.54 -9.09
C MET A 87 -4.83 23.87 -8.38
N THR A 88 -3.91 23.87 -7.41
CA THR A 88 -3.46 25.10 -6.76
C THR A 88 -2.67 25.95 -7.75
N GLY A 89 -1.79 25.35 -8.54
CA GLY A 89 -1.01 26.05 -9.57
C GLY A 89 -1.88 26.66 -10.67
N MET A 90 -3.00 26.01 -11.04
CA MET A 90 -3.96 26.58 -11.99
C MET A 90 -4.65 27.84 -11.48
N LYS A 91 -4.79 27.99 -10.15
CA LYS A 91 -5.36 29.20 -9.52
C LYS A 91 -4.35 30.35 -9.43
N LEU A 92 -3.05 30.06 -9.55
CA LEU A 92 -2.01 31.06 -9.58
C LEU A 92 -1.93 31.68 -10.97
N ALA A 93 -2.38 32.92 -11.08
CA ALA A 93 -2.21 33.70 -12.31
C ALA A 93 -0.83 34.34 -12.34
N SER A 94 -0.18 34.32 -13.49
CA SER A 94 1.01 35.18 -13.74
C SER A 94 0.61 36.67 -13.66
N PRO A 95 1.56 37.59 -13.41
CA PRO A 95 1.30 39.04 -13.42
C PRO A 95 0.60 39.56 -14.69
N GLY A 96 0.56 38.77 -15.76
CA GLY A 96 -0.19 39.05 -16.99
C GLY A 96 -1.59 38.45 -17.10
N GLY A 97 -2.13 37.84 -16.02
CA GLY A 97 -3.46 37.24 -16.01
C GLY A 97 -3.57 35.89 -16.72
N VAL A 98 -2.45 35.34 -17.20
CA VAL A 98 -2.41 34.02 -17.86
C VAL A 98 -2.19 32.94 -16.80
N SER A 99 -2.99 31.86 -16.87
CA SER A 99 -2.78 30.70 -16.01
C SER A 99 -1.39 30.10 -16.23
N MET A 100 -0.66 29.83 -15.16
CA MET A 100 0.68 29.20 -15.23
C MET A 100 0.65 27.75 -15.67
N ILE A 101 -0.51 27.10 -15.56
CA ILE A 101 -0.71 25.70 -15.88
C ILE A 101 -1.78 25.59 -16.96
N ASP A 102 -1.40 25.01 -18.09
CA ASP A 102 -2.26 24.73 -19.22
C ASP A 102 -3.00 23.40 -19.06
N ASP A 103 -4.14 23.26 -19.73
CA ASP A 103 -4.94 22.03 -19.77
C ASP A 103 -4.14 20.84 -20.30
N THR A 104 -3.16 21.07 -21.14
CA THR A 104 -2.22 20.05 -21.64
C THR A 104 -1.43 19.43 -20.50
N LEU A 105 -0.91 20.26 -19.59
CA LEU A 105 -0.14 19.81 -18.42
C LEU A 105 -1.06 19.04 -17.43
N LEU A 106 -2.28 19.55 -17.21
CA LEU A 106 -3.25 18.88 -16.36
C LEU A 106 -3.55 17.46 -16.86
N ASN A 107 -3.87 17.31 -18.13
CA ASN A 107 -4.15 16.00 -18.73
C ASN A 107 -2.91 15.10 -18.75
N GLY A 108 -1.71 15.67 -18.98
CA GLY A 108 -0.44 14.96 -18.91
C GLY A 108 -0.15 14.39 -17.52
N VAL A 109 -0.40 15.16 -16.46
CA VAL A 109 -0.22 14.71 -15.07
C VAL A 109 -1.23 13.65 -14.69
N VAL A 110 -2.47 13.76 -15.15
CA VAL A 110 -3.48 12.71 -14.91
C VAL A 110 -3.08 11.40 -15.58
N LEU A 111 -2.56 11.46 -16.80
CA LEU A 111 -2.05 10.28 -17.50
C LEU A 111 -0.84 9.69 -16.77
N MET A 112 0.07 10.53 -16.27
CA MET A 112 1.19 10.11 -15.42
C MET A 112 0.70 9.37 -14.17
N ILE A 113 -0.32 9.86 -13.49
CA ILE A 113 -0.90 9.22 -12.31
C ILE A 113 -1.41 7.82 -12.67
N LEU A 114 -2.14 7.69 -13.76
CA LEU A 114 -2.66 6.40 -14.23
C LEU A 114 -1.53 5.39 -14.44
N PHE A 115 -0.49 5.76 -15.20
CA PHE A 115 0.63 4.87 -15.47
C PHE A 115 1.43 4.53 -14.22
N THR A 116 1.70 5.52 -13.37
CA THR A 116 2.48 5.27 -12.14
C THR A 116 1.72 4.40 -11.15
N CYS A 117 0.40 4.51 -11.05
CA CYS A 117 -0.41 3.62 -10.22
C CYS A 117 -0.38 2.17 -10.71
N VAL A 118 -0.49 1.95 -12.04
CA VAL A 118 -0.40 0.60 -12.62
C VAL A 118 0.97 -0.01 -12.37
N ILE A 119 2.05 0.73 -12.65
CA ILE A 119 3.43 0.28 -12.41
C ILE A 119 3.64 -0.04 -10.94
N SER A 120 3.23 0.87 -10.04
CA SER A 120 3.31 0.72 -8.59
C SER A 120 2.64 -0.57 -8.13
N THR A 121 1.42 -0.82 -8.56
CA THR A 121 0.65 -2.01 -8.18
C THR A 121 1.36 -3.29 -8.61
N ILE A 122 1.80 -3.36 -9.88
CA ILE A 122 2.48 -4.56 -10.40
C ILE A 122 3.81 -4.82 -9.67
N VAL A 123 4.59 -3.77 -9.43
CA VAL A 123 5.90 -3.91 -8.77
C VAL A 123 5.72 -4.31 -7.30
N THR A 124 4.78 -3.66 -6.59
CA THR A 124 4.49 -3.96 -5.19
C THR A 124 3.99 -5.39 -5.02
N ASP A 125 3.03 -5.82 -5.85
CA ASP A 125 2.49 -7.18 -5.77
C ASP A 125 3.56 -8.25 -5.99
N ARG A 126 4.39 -8.09 -7.01
CA ARG A 126 5.51 -9.00 -7.27
C ARG A 126 6.53 -9.01 -6.13
N ALA A 127 6.89 -7.84 -5.59
CA ALA A 127 7.82 -7.74 -4.49
C ALA A 127 7.26 -8.38 -3.22
N ALA A 128 5.99 -8.17 -2.91
CA ALA A 128 5.30 -8.76 -1.77
C ALA A 128 5.26 -10.29 -1.87
N GLN A 129 4.92 -10.83 -3.04
CA GLN A 129 4.93 -12.27 -3.27
C GLN A 129 6.34 -12.85 -3.06
N GLN A 130 7.38 -12.22 -3.58
CA GLN A 130 8.76 -12.67 -3.41
C GLN A 130 9.21 -12.66 -1.94
N ILE A 131 8.79 -11.66 -1.15
CA ILE A 131 9.07 -11.59 0.28
C ILE A 131 8.39 -12.75 1.00
N VAL A 132 7.11 -12.98 0.75
CA VAL A 132 6.34 -14.07 1.36
C VAL A 132 6.91 -15.46 1.01
N PHE A 133 7.30 -15.67 -0.26
CA PHE A 133 7.92 -16.94 -0.67
C PHE A 133 9.26 -17.15 0.02
N ARG A 134 10.06 -16.11 0.14
CA ARG A 134 11.36 -16.17 0.81
C ARG A 134 11.20 -16.46 2.30
N ASP A 135 10.25 -15.82 2.97
CA ASP A 135 9.98 -16.09 4.38
C ASP A 135 9.49 -17.51 4.62
N LYS A 136 8.70 -18.07 3.68
CA LYS A 136 8.31 -19.49 3.73
C LYS A 136 9.48 -20.45 3.48
N GLU A 137 10.45 -20.07 2.67
CA GLU A 137 11.65 -20.88 2.39
C GLU A 137 12.63 -20.86 3.57
N TYR A 138 12.72 -19.72 4.27
CA TYR A 138 13.52 -19.56 5.51
C TYR A 138 12.76 -20.00 6.77
N ALA A 139 11.43 -20.19 6.70
CA ALA A 139 10.73 -20.85 7.76
C ALA A 139 11.32 -22.27 7.91
N PRO A 140 11.76 -22.65 9.12
CA PRO A 140 12.41 -23.95 9.32
C PRO A 140 11.50 -25.03 8.72
N LYS A 141 12.01 -25.77 7.74
CA LYS A 141 11.33 -26.85 7.00
C LYS A 141 10.81 -27.99 7.89
N ASN A 142 11.24 -27.97 9.14
CA ASN A 142 10.64 -28.67 10.25
C ASN A 142 10.39 -27.61 11.34
N PRO A 143 9.18 -27.11 11.54
CA PRO A 143 8.80 -26.78 12.89
C PRO A 143 9.06 -28.08 13.66
N SER A 144 10.10 -28.07 14.48
CA SER A 144 10.35 -29.20 15.36
C SER A 144 8.97 -29.52 15.93
N LYS A 145 8.50 -30.77 15.73
CA LYS A 145 7.19 -31.23 16.21
C LYS A 145 6.95 -30.91 17.68
N ASP A 146 8.03 -30.51 18.38
CA ASP A 146 8.04 -30.12 19.79
C ASP A 146 7.67 -28.65 20.06
N ASN A 147 7.55 -27.78 19.03
CA ASN A 147 7.27 -26.36 19.23
C ASN A 147 5.84 -25.93 18.88
N GLU A 148 4.96 -26.85 18.53
CA GLU A 148 3.55 -26.53 18.36
C GLU A 148 2.95 -26.16 19.72
N LYS A 149 2.31 -25.02 19.80
CA LYS A 149 1.58 -24.54 20.99
C LYS A 149 0.13 -24.34 20.61
N ILE A 150 -0.78 -24.83 21.41
CA ILE A 150 -2.21 -24.56 21.25
C ILE A 150 -2.51 -23.33 22.08
N LEU A 151 -2.87 -22.21 21.43
CA LEU A 151 -3.27 -20.99 22.10
C LEU A 151 -4.78 -20.94 22.22
N VAL A 152 -5.28 -20.87 23.45
CA VAL A 152 -6.71 -20.80 23.77
C VAL A 152 -7.03 -19.41 24.26
N PRO A 153 -7.72 -18.55 23.49
CA PRO A 153 -8.18 -17.26 23.95
C PRO A 153 -9.39 -17.44 24.85
N VAL A 154 -9.25 -17.04 26.13
CA VAL A 154 -10.33 -17.11 27.11
C VAL A 154 -10.72 -15.67 27.48
N LYS A 155 -11.88 -15.22 27.02
CA LYS A 155 -12.44 -13.92 27.37
C LYS A 155 -13.34 -14.01 28.62
N TYR A 156 -14.14 -15.07 28.71
CA TYR A 156 -15.09 -15.27 29.80
C TYR A 156 -14.73 -16.56 30.55
N PRO A 157 -14.61 -16.50 31.89
CA PRO A 157 -14.27 -17.66 32.71
C PRO A 157 -15.26 -18.84 32.58
N GLU A 158 -16.54 -18.54 32.31
CA GLU A 158 -17.61 -19.52 32.16
C GLU A 158 -17.39 -20.52 31.03
N TYR A 159 -16.68 -20.09 29.97
CA TYR A 159 -16.38 -20.96 28.80
C TYR A 159 -14.96 -21.57 28.84
N ALA A 160 -14.19 -21.27 29.88
CA ALA A 160 -12.82 -21.72 29.99
C ALA A 160 -12.70 -23.24 29.94
N ASP A 161 -13.53 -23.96 30.69
CA ASP A 161 -13.52 -25.43 30.78
C ASP A 161 -13.85 -26.07 29.43
N GLN A 162 -14.82 -25.52 28.71
CA GLN A 162 -15.23 -26.04 27.40
C GLN A 162 -14.12 -25.83 26.36
N LEU A 163 -13.53 -24.63 26.32
CA LEU A 163 -12.45 -24.30 25.42
C LEU A 163 -11.19 -25.12 25.70
N MET A 164 -10.86 -25.31 26.96
CA MET A 164 -9.73 -26.17 27.36
C MET A 164 -9.99 -27.62 27.02
N SER A 165 -11.19 -28.13 27.22
CA SER A 165 -11.56 -29.50 26.82
C SER A 165 -11.44 -29.71 25.31
N MET A 166 -11.88 -28.76 24.49
CA MET A 166 -11.66 -28.79 23.05
C MET A 166 -10.17 -28.79 22.68
N ALA A 167 -9.38 -27.94 23.33
CA ALA A 167 -7.94 -27.87 23.10
C ALA A 167 -7.25 -29.20 23.47
N PHE A 168 -7.68 -29.85 24.53
CA PHE A 168 -7.20 -31.19 24.89
C PHE A 168 -7.57 -32.25 23.85
N MET A 169 -8.76 -32.22 23.27
CA MET A 169 -9.16 -33.13 22.19
C MET A 169 -8.36 -32.92 20.91
N MET A 170 -8.01 -31.65 20.61
CA MET A 170 -7.20 -31.30 19.43
C MET A 170 -5.72 -31.60 19.62
N ARG A 171 -5.27 -31.82 20.84
CA ARG A 171 -3.88 -32.11 21.15
C ARG A 171 -3.47 -33.46 20.60
N ASN A 172 -2.35 -33.47 19.87
CA ASN A 172 -1.76 -34.74 19.45
C ASN A 172 -1.18 -35.47 20.68
N PRO A 173 -1.69 -36.66 21.04
CA PRO A 173 -1.23 -37.36 22.24
C PRO A 173 0.23 -37.84 22.18
N LYS A 174 0.83 -37.88 20.98
CA LYS A 174 2.23 -38.26 20.77
C LYS A 174 3.19 -37.08 20.90
N LEU A 175 2.69 -35.86 20.90
CA LEU A 175 3.46 -34.62 21.04
C LEU A 175 3.11 -34.00 22.38
N LYS A 176 4.12 -33.66 23.18
CA LYS A 176 3.95 -32.89 24.43
C LYS A 176 3.64 -31.44 24.14
N THR A 177 2.58 -31.16 23.33
CA THR A 177 2.23 -29.82 22.92
C THR A 177 1.70 -29.02 24.11
N PRO A 178 2.33 -27.91 24.52
CA PRO A 178 1.82 -27.11 25.62
C PRO A 178 0.54 -26.36 25.17
N ILE A 179 -0.45 -26.34 26.05
CA ILE A 179 -1.66 -25.53 25.89
C ILE A 179 -1.44 -24.25 26.69
N VAL A 180 -1.58 -23.09 26.04
CA VAL A 180 -1.40 -21.78 26.65
C VAL A 180 -2.73 -21.04 26.60
N GLY A 181 -3.30 -20.75 27.80
CA GLY A 181 -4.46 -19.88 27.93
C GLY A 181 -4.04 -18.42 27.79
N LEU A 182 -4.70 -17.67 26.93
CA LEU A 182 -4.54 -16.23 26.75
C LEU A 182 -5.79 -15.52 27.28
N ASN A 183 -5.63 -14.67 28.28
CA ASN A 183 -6.69 -13.75 28.72
C ASN A 183 -6.30 -12.32 28.35
N VAL A 184 -7.21 -11.62 27.68
CA VAL A 184 -7.05 -10.20 27.34
C VAL A 184 -7.83 -9.38 28.35
N VAL A 185 -7.12 -8.73 29.25
CA VAL A 185 -7.70 -7.78 30.21
C VAL A 185 -7.65 -6.39 29.56
N TYR A 186 -8.81 -5.77 29.39
CA TYR A 186 -8.88 -4.36 29.02
C TYR A 186 -8.70 -3.53 30.29
N ASP A 187 -7.69 -2.69 30.32
CA ASP A 187 -7.50 -1.69 31.35
C ASP A 187 -8.40 -0.49 30.98
N ASP A 188 -9.60 -0.49 31.52
CA ASP A 188 -10.56 0.62 31.39
C ASP A 188 -10.19 1.70 32.41
N ALA A 189 -9.03 2.37 32.23
CA ALA A 189 -8.66 3.55 33.02
C ALA A 189 -8.91 4.84 32.23
#